data_01babbc78abd3b9a95a4d5d813eb76a6
#
_entry.id   01babbc78abd3b9a95a4d5d813eb76a6
#
_cell.length_a   1.000
_cell.length_b   1.000
_cell.length_c   1.000
_cell.angle_alpha   90.00
_cell.angle_beta   90.00
_cell.angle_gamma   90.00
#
_symmetry.space_group_name_H-M   'P 1'
#
loop_
_entity.id
_entity.type
_entity.pdbx_description
1 polymer ?
#
loop_
_entity_poly.entity_id
_entity_poly.type
_entity_poly.pdbx_seq_one_letter_code
_entity_poly.pdbx_strand_id
1 'polypeptide(L)'
;MNLPKPFEEKMRALLKTDYEKYLKCFEEERHYGLRVNTNKISVEEFLKIAPWSLERIPWIQNGFYYDGDVIQPAKHPYYFAGLYYLQEPSAMTPADRLPVTPGEKVLDLCAAPGGKATELG
;
A
#
# COMPACT_ATOMS: atom_id res chain seq x y z
N MET A 1 8.12 15.56 15.95
CA MET A 1 7.31 16.07 14.84
C MET A 1 6.65 17.39 15.26
N ASN A 2 6.49 18.38 14.37
CA ASN A 2 5.85 19.65 14.70
C ASN A 2 4.48 19.68 14.01
N LEU A 3 3.43 19.36 14.77
CA LEU A 3 2.05 19.33 14.26
C LEU A 3 1.39 20.71 14.41
N PRO A 4 0.48 21.11 13.51
CA PRO A 4 -0.27 22.36 13.64
C PRO A 4 -1.13 22.37 14.90
N LYS A 5 -1.07 23.43 15.70
CA LYS A 5 -1.82 23.55 16.96
C LYS A 5 -3.31 23.22 16.84
N PRO A 6 -4.07 23.73 15.84
CA PRO A 6 -5.48 23.40 15.72
C PRO A 6 -5.74 21.90 15.49
N PHE A 7 -4.81 21.22 14.81
CA PHE A 7 -4.87 19.77 14.62
C PHE A 7 -4.64 19.03 15.94
N GLU A 8 -3.60 19.42 16.70
CA GLU A 8 -3.32 18.82 18.01
C GLU A 8 -4.50 18.97 18.99
N GLU A 9 -5.08 20.16 19.08
CA GLU A 9 -6.25 20.44 19.94
C GLU A 9 -7.44 19.54 19.55
N LYS A 10 -7.73 19.44 18.24
CA LYS A 10 -8.80 18.58 17.73
C LYS A 10 -8.56 17.10 18.06
N MET A 11 -7.35 16.60 17.80
CA MET A 11 -7.01 15.20 18.04
C MET A 11 -7.00 14.88 19.55
N ARG A 12 -6.50 15.78 20.38
CA ARG A 12 -6.54 15.64 21.85
C ARG A 12 -7.98 15.56 22.38
N ALA A 13 -8.87 16.40 21.89
CA ALA A 13 -10.27 16.37 22.25
C ALA A 13 -10.98 15.08 21.80
N LEU A 14 -10.62 14.57 20.61
CA LEU A 14 -11.20 13.36 20.02
C LEU A 14 -10.71 12.08 20.71
N LEU A 15 -9.39 11.96 20.90
CA LEU A 15 -8.73 10.73 21.36
C LEU A 15 -8.59 10.64 22.88
N LYS A 16 -8.72 11.76 23.60
CA LYS A 16 -8.65 11.82 25.06
C LYS A 16 -7.42 11.07 25.60
N THR A 17 -7.64 9.95 26.30
CA THR A 17 -6.60 9.12 26.91
C THR A 17 -5.69 8.43 25.90
N ASP A 18 -6.13 8.24 24.65
CA ASP A 18 -5.34 7.58 23.60
C ASP A 18 -4.47 8.56 22.80
N TYR A 19 -4.56 9.87 23.08
CA TYR A 19 -3.80 10.89 22.36
C TYR A 19 -2.29 10.67 22.43
N GLU A 20 -1.75 10.30 23.58
CA GLU A 20 -0.30 10.05 23.74
C GLU A 20 0.15 8.80 22.98
N LYS A 21 -0.69 7.76 22.90
CA LYS A 21 -0.39 6.58 22.04
C LYS A 21 -0.41 6.96 20.55
N TYR A 22 -1.38 7.78 20.18
CA TYR A 22 -1.46 8.30 18.80
C TYR A 22 -0.23 9.09 18.41
N LEU A 23 0.31 9.94 19.28
CA LEU A 23 1.56 10.66 18.98
C LEU A 23 2.75 9.74 18.76
N LYS A 24 2.85 8.65 19.53
CA LYS A 24 3.93 7.66 19.35
C LYS A 24 3.90 6.98 17.99
N CYS A 25 2.73 6.78 17.38
CA CYS A 25 2.63 6.19 16.04
C CYS A 25 3.36 7.00 14.95
N PHE A 26 3.58 8.31 15.17
CA PHE A 26 4.37 9.12 14.23
C PHE A 26 5.88 8.91 14.34
N GLU A 27 6.33 8.22 15.40
CA GLU A 27 7.73 7.87 15.63
C GLU A 27 8.05 6.44 15.16
N GLU A 28 7.00 5.66 14.83
CA GLU A 28 7.13 4.30 14.30
C GLU A 28 7.56 4.33 12.83
N GLU A 29 8.26 3.29 12.41
CA GLU A 29 8.66 3.11 11.02
C GLU A 29 7.43 2.98 10.11
N ARG A 30 7.47 3.71 9.00
CA ARG A 30 6.42 3.64 7.99
C ARG A 30 6.57 2.36 7.17
N HIS A 31 5.51 1.58 7.09
CA HIS A 31 5.45 0.43 6.20
C HIS A 31 5.15 0.86 4.76
N TYR A 32 6.06 0.54 3.86
CA TYR A 32 5.88 0.75 2.43
C TYR A 32 5.50 -0.57 1.76
N GLY A 33 4.62 -0.49 0.77
CA GLY A 33 4.17 -1.67 0.05
C GLY A 33 4.21 -1.51 -1.46
N LEU A 34 4.44 -2.62 -2.15
CA LEU A 34 4.22 -2.77 -3.59
C LEU A 34 3.37 -4.02 -3.85
N ARG A 35 2.55 -3.95 -4.89
CA ARG A 35 1.72 -5.06 -5.35
C ARG A 35 2.12 -5.43 -6.77
N VAL A 36 2.52 -6.68 -6.98
CA VAL A 36 2.90 -7.21 -8.30
C VAL A 36 1.68 -7.22 -9.22
N ASN A 37 1.84 -6.74 -10.44
CA ASN A 37 0.82 -6.79 -11.49
C ASN A 37 0.82 -8.16 -12.15
N THR A 38 -0.02 -9.05 -11.65
CA THR A 38 -0.10 -10.45 -12.10
C THR A 38 -0.66 -10.61 -13.51
N ASN A 39 -1.23 -9.56 -14.10
CA ASN A 39 -1.60 -9.54 -15.52
C ASN A 39 -0.39 -9.40 -16.46
N LYS A 40 0.77 -9.00 -15.95
CA LYS A 40 2.01 -8.79 -16.72
C LYS A 40 3.11 -9.78 -16.38
N ILE A 41 3.22 -10.20 -15.13
CA ILE A 41 4.29 -11.07 -14.65
C ILE A 41 3.82 -11.88 -13.45
N SER A 42 4.17 -13.15 -13.35
CA SER A 42 3.89 -13.93 -12.15
C SER A 42 4.72 -13.43 -10.95
N VAL A 43 4.22 -13.70 -9.75
CA VAL A 43 4.94 -13.33 -8.52
C VAL A 43 6.32 -13.99 -8.47
N GLU A 44 6.40 -15.26 -8.87
CA GLU A 44 7.64 -16.04 -8.87
C GLU A 44 8.68 -15.48 -9.85
N GLU A 45 8.24 -15.08 -11.04
CA GLU A 45 9.11 -14.45 -12.03
C GLU A 45 9.56 -13.07 -11.58
N PHE A 46 8.63 -12.29 -11.01
CA PHE A 46 8.96 -10.96 -10.48
C PHE A 46 10.03 -11.05 -9.38
N LEU A 47 9.91 -11.98 -8.46
CA LEU A 47 10.87 -12.15 -7.37
C LEU A 47 12.28 -12.57 -7.88
N LYS A 48 12.37 -13.25 -9.02
CA LYS A 48 13.67 -13.60 -9.64
C LYS A 48 14.39 -12.39 -10.22
N ILE A 49 13.64 -11.40 -10.71
CA ILE A 49 14.20 -10.22 -11.37
C ILE A 49 14.22 -8.98 -10.49
N ALA A 50 13.51 -8.99 -9.37
CA ALA A 50 13.48 -7.87 -8.45
C ALA A 50 14.87 -7.61 -7.87
N PRO A 51 15.41 -6.37 -8.00
CA PRO A 51 16.76 -6.06 -7.54
C PRO A 51 16.80 -5.79 -6.02
N TRP A 52 15.69 -5.95 -5.32
CA TRP A 52 15.53 -5.64 -3.90
C TRP A 52 15.13 -6.86 -3.08
N SER A 53 15.46 -6.82 -1.80
CA SER A 53 14.87 -7.71 -0.80
C SER A 53 13.44 -7.27 -0.52
N LEU A 54 12.48 -8.18 -0.68
CA LEU A 54 11.06 -7.93 -0.47
C LEU A 54 10.53 -8.94 0.55
N GLU A 55 9.71 -8.46 1.48
CA GLU A 55 9.03 -9.30 2.46
C GLU A 55 7.55 -9.45 2.10
N ARG A 56 7.00 -10.66 2.17
CA ARG A 56 5.58 -10.89 1.84
C ARG A 56 4.66 -10.21 2.84
N ILE A 57 3.63 -9.54 2.33
CA ILE A 57 2.49 -9.12 3.14
C ILE A 57 1.63 -10.38 3.40
N PRO A 58 1.45 -10.80 4.67
CA PRO A 58 0.87 -12.12 4.98
C PRO A 58 -0.54 -12.35 4.44
N TRP A 59 -1.31 -11.29 4.25
CA TRP A 59 -2.72 -11.37 3.83
C TRP A 59 -2.96 -10.97 2.36
N ILE A 60 -1.92 -10.59 1.60
CA ILE A 60 -2.01 -10.24 0.18
C ILE A 60 -1.09 -11.14 -0.63
N GLN A 61 -1.63 -11.93 -1.54
CA GLN A 61 -0.87 -12.94 -2.28
C GLN A 61 0.26 -12.35 -3.16
N ASN A 62 0.00 -11.22 -3.78
CA ASN A 62 0.94 -10.51 -4.68
C ASN A 62 1.51 -9.22 -4.06
N GLY A 63 1.33 -9.02 -2.75
CA GLY A 63 1.78 -7.84 -2.01
C GLY A 63 3.07 -8.08 -1.24
N PHE A 64 3.93 -7.05 -1.23
CA PHE A 64 5.23 -7.09 -0.56
C PHE A 64 5.52 -5.79 0.18
N TYR A 65 6.13 -5.92 1.36
CA TYR A 65 6.80 -4.82 2.03
C TYR A 65 8.15 -4.54 1.39
N TYR A 66 8.57 -3.29 1.43
CA TYR A 66 9.92 -2.88 1.11
C TYR A 66 10.40 -1.78 2.05
N ASP A 67 11.71 -1.66 2.19
CA ASP A 67 12.35 -0.60 2.96
C ASP A 67 12.43 0.69 2.12
N GLY A 68 11.57 1.66 2.42
CA GLY A 68 11.50 2.93 1.69
C GLY A 68 12.65 3.87 1.95
N ASP A 69 13.46 3.64 2.99
CA ASP A 69 14.64 4.41 3.28
C ASP A 69 15.84 3.94 2.45
N VAL A 70 15.83 2.65 2.05
CA VAL A 70 16.90 2.02 1.27
C VAL A 70 16.61 2.03 -0.23
N ILE A 71 15.38 1.79 -0.63
CA ILE A 71 15.01 1.62 -2.04
C ILE A 71 13.96 2.63 -2.50
N GLN A 72 14.02 3.02 -3.78
CA GLN A 72 13.08 3.95 -4.41
C GLN A 72 12.39 3.29 -5.62
N PRO A 73 11.43 2.39 -5.41
CA PRO A 73 10.82 1.62 -6.49
C PRO A 73 10.12 2.50 -7.55
N ALA A 74 9.61 3.67 -7.16
CA ALA A 74 8.97 4.63 -8.07
C ALA A 74 9.91 5.16 -9.17
N LYS A 75 11.23 5.06 -8.99
CA LYS A 75 12.24 5.49 -9.97
C LYS A 75 12.78 4.35 -10.84
N HIS A 76 12.36 3.12 -10.56
CA HIS A 76 12.87 1.94 -11.28
C HIS A 76 12.13 1.74 -12.62
N PRO A 77 12.82 1.28 -13.70
CA PRO A 77 12.18 0.99 -14.98
C PRO A 77 10.97 0.06 -14.90
N TYR A 78 10.95 -0.90 -13.97
CA TYR A 78 9.83 -1.81 -13.78
C TYR A 78 8.55 -1.13 -13.29
N TYR A 79 8.67 -0.01 -12.58
CA TYR A 79 7.52 0.83 -12.23
C TYR A 79 6.87 1.44 -13.48
N PHE A 80 7.69 2.00 -14.36
CA PHE A 80 7.22 2.58 -15.63
C PHE A 80 6.69 1.51 -16.59
N ALA A 81 7.23 0.29 -16.55
CA ALA A 81 6.72 -0.86 -17.25
C ALA A 81 5.40 -1.42 -16.66
N GLY A 82 5.01 -0.95 -15.48
CA GLY A 82 3.79 -1.36 -14.79
C GLY A 82 3.84 -2.79 -14.26
N LEU A 83 5.03 -3.30 -13.88
CA LEU A 83 5.17 -4.64 -13.29
C LEU A 83 4.65 -4.69 -11.85
N TYR A 84 4.53 -3.57 -11.18
CA TYR A 84 3.95 -3.44 -9.85
C TYR A 84 3.31 -2.07 -9.65
N TYR A 85 2.44 -2.00 -8.67
CA TYR A 85 1.80 -0.78 -8.18
C TYR A 85 2.28 -0.48 -6.76
N LEU A 86 2.62 0.78 -6.47
CA LEU A 86 3.00 1.20 -5.12
C LEU A 86 1.75 1.56 -4.34
N GLN A 87 1.52 0.85 -3.24
CA GLN A 87 0.33 0.99 -2.42
C GLN A 87 0.68 0.72 -0.96
N GLU A 88 0.05 1.47 -0.08
CA GLU A 88 0.15 1.20 1.35
C GLU A 88 -0.49 -0.18 1.65
N PRO A 89 0.14 -1.02 2.49
CA PRO A 89 -0.29 -2.42 2.69
C PRO A 89 -1.74 -2.59 3.09
N SER A 90 -2.27 -1.77 4.01
CA SER A 90 -3.68 -1.87 4.43
C SER A 90 -4.65 -1.47 3.32
N ALA A 91 -4.24 -0.57 2.43
CA ALA A 91 -5.05 -0.13 1.30
C ALA A 91 -5.23 -1.19 0.19
N MET A 92 -4.42 -2.26 0.19
CA MET A 92 -4.60 -3.42 -0.69
C MET A 92 -5.77 -4.30 -0.26
N THR A 93 -6.07 -4.35 1.03
CA THR A 93 -7.05 -5.28 1.63
C THR A 93 -8.47 -5.19 1.06
N PRO A 94 -9.06 -4.00 0.82
CA PRO A 94 -10.46 -3.93 0.37
C PRO A 94 -10.71 -4.63 -0.96
N ALA A 95 -9.82 -4.47 -1.94
CA ALA A 95 -9.96 -5.10 -3.24
C ALA A 95 -9.68 -6.61 -3.19
N ASP A 96 -8.64 -7.03 -2.46
CA ASP A 96 -8.31 -8.44 -2.25
C ASP A 96 -9.44 -9.23 -1.58
N ARG A 97 -10.23 -8.57 -0.72
CA ARG A 97 -11.35 -9.22 -0.01
C ARG A 97 -12.69 -9.15 -0.72
N LEU A 98 -12.80 -8.37 -1.78
CA LEU A 98 -14.03 -8.29 -2.56
C LEU A 98 -14.15 -9.53 -3.47
N PRO A 99 -15.20 -10.36 -3.33
CA PRO A 99 -15.36 -11.58 -4.11
C PRO A 99 -15.87 -11.26 -5.51
N VAL A 100 -15.00 -10.74 -6.37
CA VAL A 100 -15.31 -10.43 -7.77
C VAL A 100 -14.88 -11.57 -8.66
N THR A 101 -15.74 -11.93 -9.62
CA THR A 101 -15.47 -12.94 -10.64
C THR A 101 -15.34 -12.32 -12.03
N PRO A 102 -14.54 -12.92 -12.94
CA PRO A 102 -14.40 -12.40 -14.30
C PRO A 102 -15.73 -12.20 -15.00
N GLY A 103 -15.94 -11.02 -15.59
CA GLY A 103 -17.16 -10.64 -16.27
C GLY A 103 -18.17 -9.85 -15.42
N GLU A 104 -17.95 -9.74 -14.11
CA GLU A 104 -18.78 -8.89 -13.26
C GLU A 104 -18.49 -7.40 -13.48
N LYS A 105 -19.51 -6.57 -13.26
CA LYS A 105 -19.39 -5.11 -13.34
C LYS A 105 -19.15 -4.56 -11.94
N VAL A 106 -18.06 -3.85 -11.76
CA VAL A 106 -17.69 -3.22 -10.49
C VAL A 106 -17.75 -1.71 -10.62
N LEU A 107 -18.36 -1.04 -9.64
CA LEU A 107 -18.36 0.41 -9.51
C LEU A 107 -17.39 0.83 -8.39
N ASP A 108 -16.32 1.53 -8.73
CA ASP A 108 -15.42 2.15 -7.77
C ASP A 108 -15.72 3.65 -7.66
N LEU A 109 -16.35 4.05 -6.55
CA LEU A 109 -16.71 5.46 -6.28
C LEU A 109 -15.47 6.29 -5.83
N CYS A 110 -14.35 5.67 -5.55
CA CYS A 110 -13.10 6.29 -5.11
C CYS A 110 -11.92 5.85 -5.97
N ALA A 111 -12.11 5.74 -7.29
CA ALA A 111 -11.18 5.11 -8.23
C ALA A 111 -9.80 5.77 -8.31
N ALA A 112 -9.70 7.09 -8.12
CA ALA A 112 -8.41 7.79 -8.15
C ALA A 112 -7.62 7.58 -6.83
N PRO A 113 -6.31 7.32 -6.89
CA PRO A 113 -5.42 7.21 -8.05
C PRO A 113 -5.36 5.82 -8.72
N GLY A 114 -6.25 4.89 -8.40
CA GLY A 114 -6.36 3.61 -9.08
C GLY A 114 -5.93 2.37 -8.27
N GLY A 115 -5.55 2.52 -7.02
CA GLY A 115 -5.02 1.42 -6.21
C GLY A 115 -5.96 0.23 -6.08
N LYS A 116 -7.26 0.46 -5.91
CA LYS A 116 -8.28 -0.59 -5.81
C LYS A 116 -8.80 -1.00 -7.19
N ALA A 117 -9.08 -0.02 -8.06
CA ALA A 117 -9.59 -0.28 -9.41
C ALA A 117 -8.63 -1.15 -10.24
N THR A 118 -7.32 -0.91 -10.17
CA THR A 118 -6.29 -1.72 -10.88
C THR A 118 -6.04 -3.09 -10.26
N GLU A 119 -6.54 -3.35 -9.08
CA GLU A 119 -6.49 -4.67 -8.44
C GLU A 119 -7.67 -5.55 -8.85
N LEU A 120 -8.82 -4.91 -9.11
CA LEU A 120 -10.06 -5.57 -9.49
C LEU A 120 -10.16 -5.83 -11.02
N GLY A 121 -9.38 -5.12 -11.82
CA GLY A 121 -9.31 -5.27 -13.29
C GLY A 121 -8.17 -6.15 -13.69
#